data_e3434a0293ef65209eab550f6fbea0f0
#
_entry.id   e3434a0293ef65209eab550f6fbea0f0
#
_cell.length_a   1.000
_cell.length_b   1.000
_cell.length_c   1.000
_cell.angle_alpha   90.00
_cell.angle_beta   90.00
_cell.angle_gamma   90.00
#
_symmetry.space_group_name_H-M   'P 1'
#
loop_
_entity.id
_entity.type
_entity.pdbx_description
1 polymer ?
#
loop_
_entity_poly.entity_id
_entity_poly.type
_entity_poly.pdbx_seq_one_letter_code
_entity_poly.pdbx_strand_id
1 'polypeptide(L)'
;MNIVFTLLLISSCICMLILNPAEIFPSMIEGVSGAINLVVKLTAIYSIWLSVLKMAERTGLDSKLSRILRPVVKKLFKGESEEAYKWISINLASNMLGMGGASTPAGIKAMTYMQNGDKATSNMDLLVVINATSIQLIPATIIALRASWNSPNPSSIILPTLISSTIATVAGVVLCKVFSKDKAGTNNLTATAQGWTKNRVKLVRRNKTK
;
A
#
# COMPACT_ATOMS: atom_id res chain seq x y z
N MET A 1 -3.45 5.09 -17.22
CA MET A 1 -2.47 6.16 -16.86
C MET A 1 -1.47 6.41 -17.98
N ASN A 2 -0.94 5.37 -18.65
CA ASN A 2 0.06 5.56 -19.72
C ASN A 2 -0.44 6.42 -20.90
N ILE A 3 -1.69 6.23 -21.35
CA ILE A 3 -2.24 6.98 -22.49
C ILE A 3 -2.32 8.48 -22.21
N VAL A 4 -2.82 8.87 -21.02
CA VAL A 4 -2.93 10.27 -20.62
C VAL A 4 -1.55 10.91 -20.53
N PHE A 5 -0.60 10.23 -19.88
CA PHE A 5 0.79 10.70 -19.78
C PHE A 5 1.43 10.88 -21.14
N THR A 6 1.29 9.90 -22.05
CA THR A 6 1.83 9.95 -23.41
C THR A 6 1.22 11.08 -24.21
N LEU A 7 -0.10 11.29 -24.12
CA LEU A 7 -0.78 12.39 -24.80
C LEU A 7 -0.30 13.76 -24.29
N LEU A 8 -0.15 13.93 -22.98
CA LEU A 8 0.38 15.15 -22.38
C LEU A 8 1.81 15.43 -22.85
N LEU A 9 2.67 14.40 -22.91
CA LEU A 9 4.04 14.55 -23.37
C LEU A 9 4.12 14.93 -24.85
N ILE A 10 3.36 14.24 -25.71
CA ILE A 10 3.31 14.53 -27.15
C ILE A 10 2.74 15.94 -27.40
N SER A 11 1.64 16.29 -26.74
CA SER A 11 1.03 17.62 -26.92
C SER A 11 1.95 18.74 -26.44
N SER A 12 2.68 18.53 -25.34
CA SER A 12 3.69 19.49 -24.85
C SER A 12 4.84 19.67 -25.85
N CYS A 13 5.37 18.57 -26.42
CA CYS A 13 6.42 18.64 -27.44
C CYS A 13 5.95 19.36 -28.70
N ILE A 14 4.73 19.07 -29.18
CA ILE A 14 4.16 19.75 -30.35
C ILE A 14 3.96 21.24 -30.06
N CYS A 15 3.45 21.57 -28.89
CA CYS A 15 3.23 22.97 -28.50
C CYS A 15 4.57 23.74 -28.44
N MET A 16 5.62 23.17 -27.88
CA MET A 16 6.95 23.78 -27.87
C MET A 16 7.54 23.93 -29.27
N LEU A 17 7.38 22.94 -30.15
CA LEU A 17 7.82 23.03 -31.55
C LEU A 17 7.21 24.18 -32.31
N ILE A 18 5.93 24.51 -32.04
CA ILE A 18 5.20 25.56 -32.70
C ILE A 18 5.51 26.93 -32.09
N LEU A 19 5.54 27.03 -30.76
CA LEU A 19 5.65 28.31 -30.06
C LEU A 19 7.10 28.79 -29.91
N ASN A 20 8.06 27.88 -29.56
CA ASN A 20 9.45 28.24 -29.28
C ASN A 20 10.40 27.10 -29.68
N PRO A 21 10.61 26.86 -30.99
CA PRO A 21 11.45 25.72 -31.44
C PRO A 21 12.89 25.81 -30.99
N ALA A 22 13.44 27.01 -30.79
CA ALA A 22 14.81 27.23 -30.34
C ALA A 22 15.05 26.79 -28.86
N GLU A 23 13.98 26.78 -28.06
CA GLU A 23 14.07 26.45 -26.62
C GLU A 23 13.91 24.95 -26.32
N ILE A 24 13.61 24.12 -27.32
CA ILE A 24 13.35 22.69 -27.11
C ILE A 24 14.59 21.99 -26.53
N PHE A 25 15.72 22.08 -27.21
CA PHE A 25 16.96 21.42 -26.78
C PHE A 25 17.48 21.97 -25.44
N PRO A 26 17.55 23.30 -25.24
CA PRO A 26 17.92 23.88 -23.95
C PRO A 26 17.01 23.36 -22.81
N SER A 27 15.71 23.41 -22.97
CA SER A 27 14.74 22.94 -21.94
C SER A 27 14.86 21.43 -21.68
N MET A 28 15.10 20.62 -22.71
CA MET A 28 15.32 19.18 -22.53
C MET A 28 16.61 18.91 -21.72
N ILE A 29 17.70 19.60 -22.01
CA ILE A 29 18.97 19.46 -21.29
C ILE A 29 18.80 19.90 -19.84
N GLU A 30 18.12 21.03 -19.60
CA GLU A 30 17.85 21.53 -18.26
C GLU A 30 16.95 20.55 -17.48
N GLY A 31 15.90 20.01 -18.10
CA GLY A 31 15.03 19.01 -17.52
C GLY A 31 15.77 17.74 -17.13
N VAL A 32 16.62 17.21 -18.00
CA VAL A 32 17.45 16.02 -17.73
C VAL A 32 18.47 16.29 -16.62
N SER A 33 19.16 17.44 -16.66
CA SER A 33 20.10 17.84 -15.60
C SER A 33 19.42 17.99 -14.25
N GLY A 34 18.22 18.62 -14.23
CA GLY A 34 17.40 18.73 -13.03
C GLY A 34 16.98 17.37 -12.48
N ALA A 35 16.55 16.45 -13.34
CA ALA A 35 16.19 15.10 -12.95
C ALA A 35 17.38 14.32 -12.35
N ILE A 36 18.56 14.37 -12.99
CA ILE A 36 19.77 13.72 -12.48
C ILE A 36 20.14 14.28 -11.10
N ASN A 37 20.18 15.60 -10.96
CA ASN A 37 20.47 16.25 -9.68
C ASN A 37 19.48 15.85 -8.59
N LEU A 38 18.19 15.76 -8.91
CA LEU A 38 17.17 15.31 -7.98
C LEU A 38 17.39 13.87 -7.55
N VAL A 39 17.67 12.96 -8.50
CA VAL A 39 17.95 11.53 -8.21
C VAL A 39 19.15 11.40 -7.27
N VAL A 40 20.26 12.11 -7.52
CA VAL A 40 21.45 12.08 -6.66
C VAL A 40 21.13 12.57 -5.27
N LYS A 41 20.44 13.72 -5.14
CA LYS A 41 20.03 14.28 -3.84
C LYS A 41 19.11 13.32 -3.08
N LEU A 42 18.10 12.78 -3.73
CA LEU A 42 17.16 11.83 -3.11
C LEU A 42 17.89 10.55 -2.68
N THR A 43 18.77 10.00 -3.52
CA THR A 43 19.54 8.81 -3.19
C THR A 43 20.36 9.01 -1.92
N ALA A 44 21.06 10.15 -1.79
CA ALA A 44 21.84 10.47 -0.61
C ALA A 44 20.96 10.55 0.65
N ILE A 45 19.84 11.30 0.59
CA ILE A 45 18.92 11.47 1.72
C ILE A 45 18.25 10.13 2.09
N TYR A 46 17.79 9.36 1.11
CA TYR A 46 17.22 8.04 1.35
C TYR A 46 18.22 7.06 1.94
N SER A 47 19.48 7.08 1.51
CA SER A 47 20.53 6.21 2.06
C SER A 47 20.71 6.44 3.57
N ILE A 48 20.78 7.70 3.99
CA ILE A 48 20.85 8.06 5.41
C ILE A 48 19.60 7.60 6.15
N TRP A 49 18.41 7.92 5.61
CA TRP A 49 17.14 7.58 6.23
C TRP A 49 16.91 6.07 6.36
N LEU A 50 17.19 5.31 5.28
CA LEU A 50 17.10 3.85 5.30
C LEU A 50 18.07 3.22 6.30
N SER A 51 19.25 3.81 6.50
CA SER A 51 20.18 3.37 7.52
C SER A 51 19.61 3.54 8.93
N VAL A 52 19.00 4.69 9.23
CA VAL A 52 18.30 4.94 10.50
C VAL A 52 17.15 3.96 10.70
N LEU A 53 16.31 3.74 9.66
CA LEU A 53 15.23 2.77 9.73
C LEU A 53 15.74 1.34 9.92
N LYS A 54 16.85 0.98 9.29
CA LYS A 54 17.48 -0.35 9.49
C LYS A 54 18.01 -0.53 10.91
N MET A 55 18.53 0.52 11.53
CA MET A 55 18.85 0.49 12.96
C MET A 55 17.61 0.31 13.83
N ALA A 56 16.51 1.00 13.52
CA ALA A 56 15.25 0.84 14.23
C ALA A 56 14.69 -0.58 14.11
N GLU A 57 14.79 -1.21 12.95
CA GLU A 57 14.44 -2.62 12.73
C GLU A 57 15.30 -3.55 13.60
N ARG A 58 16.63 -3.34 13.63
CA ARG A 58 17.54 -4.14 14.47
C ARG A 58 17.30 -3.99 15.96
N THR A 59 16.81 -2.85 16.42
CA THR A 59 16.41 -2.63 17.83
C THR A 59 15.05 -3.24 18.17
N GLY A 60 14.36 -3.83 17.19
CA GLY A 60 13.06 -4.46 17.37
C GLY A 60 11.92 -3.47 17.57
N LEU A 61 12.07 -2.22 17.12
CA LEU A 61 11.04 -1.20 17.21
C LEU A 61 9.79 -1.58 16.42
N ASP A 62 9.97 -2.14 15.23
CA ASP A 62 8.90 -2.70 14.39
C ASP A 62 8.14 -3.81 15.11
N SER A 63 8.85 -4.71 15.79
CA SER A 63 8.28 -5.82 16.54
C SER A 63 7.52 -5.33 17.78
N LYS A 64 8.00 -4.30 18.46
CA LYS A 64 7.27 -3.67 19.58
C LYS A 64 5.99 -3.00 19.10
N LEU A 65 6.08 -2.22 18.03
CA LEU A 65 4.93 -1.54 17.43
C LEU A 65 3.92 -2.55 16.88
N SER A 66 4.37 -3.60 16.20
CA SER A 66 3.54 -4.71 15.73
C SER A 66 2.75 -5.37 16.88
N ARG A 67 3.39 -5.58 18.04
CA ARG A 67 2.73 -6.14 19.23
C ARG A 67 1.63 -5.21 19.76
N ILE A 68 1.86 -3.90 19.77
CA ILE A 68 0.86 -2.91 20.17
C ILE A 68 -0.31 -2.86 19.19
N LEU A 69 -0.03 -3.00 17.88
CA LEU A 69 -1.07 -2.98 16.84
C LEU A 69 -1.89 -4.27 16.76
N ARG A 70 -1.36 -5.39 17.24
CA ARG A 70 -2.02 -6.71 17.12
C ARG A 70 -3.47 -6.76 17.61
N PRO A 71 -3.86 -6.18 18.77
CA PRO A 71 -5.25 -6.19 19.21
C PRO A 71 -6.17 -5.40 18.26
N VAL A 72 -5.69 -4.30 17.69
CA VAL A 72 -6.41 -3.51 16.69
C VAL A 72 -6.59 -4.33 15.41
N VAL A 73 -5.52 -4.98 14.95
CA VAL A 73 -5.53 -5.84 13.76
C VAL A 73 -6.52 -7.00 13.95
N LYS A 74 -6.52 -7.69 15.09
CA LYS A 74 -7.49 -8.78 15.37
C LYS A 74 -8.94 -8.30 15.35
N LYS A 75 -9.21 -7.08 15.80
CA LYS A 75 -10.55 -6.49 15.78
C LYS A 75 -10.98 -6.07 14.36
N LEU A 76 -10.02 -5.65 13.53
CA LEU A 76 -10.27 -5.13 12.19
C LEU A 76 -10.40 -6.25 11.15
N PHE A 77 -9.51 -7.25 11.21
CA PHE A 77 -9.38 -8.39 10.31
C PHE A 77 -9.92 -9.67 10.98
N LYS A 78 -11.22 -9.75 11.18
CA LYS A 78 -11.83 -10.88 11.88
C LYS A 78 -11.75 -12.18 11.06
N GLY A 79 -11.47 -13.30 11.75
CA GLY A 79 -11.54 -14.63 11.16
C GLY A 79 -10.26 -15.08 10.45
N GLU A 80 -9.15 -14.35 10.62
CA GLU A 80 -7.86 -14.72 10.05
C GLU A 80 -7.03 -15.63 10.97
N SER A 81 -6.00 -16.26 10.39
CA SER A 81 -5.05 -17.08 11.14
C SER A 81 -4.12 -16.23 12.02
N GLU A 82 -3.51 -16.83 13.05
CA GLU A 82 -2.53 -16.14 13.92
C GLU A 82 -1.29 -15.69 13.13
N GLU A 83 -0.89 -16.45 12.11
CA GLU A 83 0.18 -16.10 11.17
C GLU A 83 -0.21 -14.89 10.33
N ALA A 84 -1.44 -14.84 9.81
CA ALA A 84 -1.95 -13.69 9.08
C ALA A 84 -1.93 -12.44 9.98
N TYR A 85 -2.46 -12.51 11.21
CA TYR A 85 -2.42 -11.38 12.15
C TYR A 85 -1.00 -10.91 12.45
N LYS A 86 -0.04 -11.82 12.58
CA LYS A 86 1.37 -11.49 12.78
C LYS A 86 1.89 -10.65 11.60
N TRP A 87 1.72 -11.14 10.37
CA TRP A 87 2.26 -10.47 9.19
C TRP A 87 1.53 -9.18 8.85
N ILE A 88 0.20 -9.09 9.06
CA ILE A 88 -0.56 -7.84 8.96
C ILE A 88 -0.01 -6.81 9.96
N SER A 89 0.21 -7.20 11.21
CA SER A 89 0.72 -6.29 12.23
C SER A 89 2.13 -5.78 11.92
N ILE A 90 3.01 -6.64 11.38
CA ILE A 90 4.35 -6.25 10.93
C ILE A 90 4.26 -5.30 9.72
N ASN A 91 3.41 -5.61 8.74
CA ASN A 91 3.20 -4.76 7.59
C ASN A 91 2.74 -3.35 7.99
N LEU A 92 1.73 -3.25 8.85
CA LEU A 92 1.21 -1.97 9.33
C LEU A 92 2.25 -1.20 10.16
N ALA A 93 2.96 -1.89 11.07
CA ALA A 93 4.01 -1.26 11.89
C ALA A 93 5.13 -0.69 11.02
N SER A 94 5.63 -1.47 10.06
CA SER A 94 6.68 -1.04 9.13
C SER A 94 6.22 0.12 8.27
N ASN A 95 4.97 0.10 7.82
CA ASN A 95 4.39 1.16 7.00
C ASN A 95 4.23 2.46 7.79
N MET A 96 3.76 2.38 9.04
CA MET A 96 3.67 3.55 9.94
C MET A 96 5.03 4.19 10.22
N LEU A 97 6.09 3.38 10.29
CA LEU A 97 7.46 3.87 10.47
C LEU A 97 8.11 4.36 9.17
N GLY A 98 7.43 4.25 8.02
CA GLY A 98 7.98 4.64 6.73
C GLY A 98 8.99 3.63 6.14
N MET A 99 9.00 2.39 6.65
CA MET A 99 9.89 1.31 6.21
C MET A 99 9.29 0.53 5.04
N GLY A 100 9.11 1.17 3.89
CA GLY A 100 8.49 0.55 2.69
C GLY A 100 9.17 -0.75 2.25
N GLY A 101 10.50 -0.83 2.38
CA GLY A 101 11.26 -2.04 2.07
C GLY A 101 10.89 -3.26 2.93
N ALA A 102 10.53 -3.06 4.20
CA ALA A 102 10.09 -4.13 5.10
C ALA A 102 8.58 -4.37 5.02
N SER A 103 7.79 -3.33 4.78
CA SER A 103 6.33 -3.44 4.73
C SER A 103 5.85 -4.25 3.53
N THR A 104 6.43 -4.09 2.35
CA THR A 104 6.02 -4.80 1.13
C THR A 104 6.12 -6.34 1.28
N PRO A 105 7.28 -6.94 1.64
CA PRO A 105 7.35 -8.39 1.82
C PRO A 105 6.46 -8.90 2.96
N ALA A 106 6.26 -8.11 4.03
CA ALA A 106 5.34 -8.46 5.10
C ALA A 106 3.87 -8.46 4.60
N GLY A 107 3.48 -7.48 3.78
CA GLY A 107 2.17 -7.43 3.14
C GLY A 107 1.91 -8.61 2.21
N ILE A 108 2.88 -8.99 1.39
CA ILE A 108 2.79 -10.17 0.51
C ILE A 108 2.60 -11.44 1.34
N LYS A 109 3.38 -11.63 2.40
CA LYS A 109 3.21 -12.77 3.31
C LYS A 109 1.84 -12.75 3.99
N ALA A 110 1.37 -11.60 4.47
CA ALA A 110 0.03 -11.49 5.03
C ALA A 110 -1.03 -11.96 4.03
N MET A 111 -0.98 -11.47 2.79
CA MET A 111 -1.88 -11.89 1.71
C MET A 111 -1.86 -13.39 1.46
N THR A 112 -0.67 -14.01 1.46
CA THR A 112 -0.53 -15.47 1.29
C THR A 112 -1.22 -16.25 2.41
N TYR A 113 -1.13 -15.80 3.67
CA TYR A 113 -1.82 -16.44 4.80
C TYR A 113 -3.32 -16.15 4.87
N MET A 114 -3.78 -15.06 4.25
CA MET A 114 -5.20 -14.69 4.14
C MET A 114 -5.90 -15.34 2.95
N GLN A 115 -5.12 -15.88 1.99
CA GLN A 115 -5.65 -16.44 0.75
C GLN A 115 -6.50 -17.70 1.04
N ASN A 116 -7.74 -17.68 0.53
CA ASN A 116 -8.68 -18.79 0.62
C ASN A 116 -9.32 -19.03 -0.75
N GLY A 117 -8.67 -19.89 -1.56
CA GLY A 117 -9.05 -20.14 -2.96
C GLY A 117 -8.52 -19.07 -3.93
N ASP A 118 -9.17 -18.94 -5.10
CA ASP A 118 -8.70 -18.11 -6.22
C ASP A 118 -9.23 -16.66 -6.17
N LYS A 119 -10.03 -16.31 -5.17
CA LYS A 119 -10.66 -14.99 -5.06
C LYS A 119 -10.11 -14.21 -3.88
N ALA A 120 -9.93 -12.91 -4.09
CA ALA A 120 -9.59 -11.99 -3.01
C ALA A 120 -10.70 -11.96 -1.95
N THR A 121 -10.30 -12.03 -0.67
CA THR A 121 -11.21 -11.91 0.46
C THR A 121 -11.43 -10.43 0.81
N SER A 122 -12.54 -10.13 1.49
CA SER A 122 -12.81 -8.76 1.98
C SER A 122 -11.70 -8.23 2.92
N ASN A 123 -11.03 -9.12 3.65
CA ASN A 123 -9.90 -8.74 4.49
C ASN A 123 -8.65 -8.41 3.65
N MET A 124 -8.43 -9.11 2.53
CA MET A 124 -7.36 -8.75 1.58
C MET A 124 -7.61 -7.38 0.95
N ASP A 125 -8.86 -7.10 0.51
CA ASP A 125 -9.26 -5.77 0.01
C ASP A 125 -9.01 -4.70 1.07
N LEU A 126 -9.37 -4.96 2.33
CA LEU A 126 -9.14 -4.06 3.45
C LEU A 126 -7.66 -3.79 3.69
N LEU A 127 -6.79 -4.83 3.61
CA LEU A 127 -5.34 -4.66 3.76
C LEU A 127 -4.76 -3.78 2.66
N VAL A 128 -5.22 -3.95 1.41
CA VAL A 128 -4.82 -3.09 0.28
C VAL A 128 -5.22 -1.64 0.54
N VAL A 129 -6.46 -1.40 0.96
CA VAL A 129 -6.96 -0.05 1.24
C VAL A 129 -6.15 0.61 2.35
N ILE A 130 -5.88 -0.09 3.46
CA ILE A 130 -5.09 0.45 4.57
C ILE A 130 -3.65 0.74 4.15
N ASN A 131 -3.03 -0.10 3.32
CA ASN A 131 -1.70 0.18 2.79
C ASN A 131 -1.69 1.37 1.82
N ALA A 132 -2.73 1.54 1.00
CA ALA A 132 -2.84 2.64 0.06
C ALA A 132 -3.08 4.00 0.76
N THR A 133 -3.84 4.01 1.87
CA THR A 133 -4.13 5.22 2.66
C THR A 133 -3.16 5.47 3.80
N SER A 134 -2.32 4.56 4.09
CA SER A 134 -1.39 4.33 5.21
C SER A 134 -1.13 5.51 6.15
N ILE A 135 -1.41 5.30 7.44
CA ILE A 135 -1.05 6.26 8.49
C ILE A 135 0.48 6.27 8.62
N GLN A 136 1.10 7.40 8.31
CA GLN A 136 2.55 7.57 8.41
C GLN A 136 2.88 8.44 9.62
N LEU A 137 3.59 7.87 10.59
CA LEU A 137 4.13 8.62 11.72
C LEU A 137 5.30 9.50 11.27
N ILE A 138 6.10 8.98 10.34
CA ILE A 138 7.25 9.67 9.79
C ILE A 138 7.16 9.63 8.26
N PRO A 139 6.69 10.71 7.60
CA PRO A 139 6.60 10.78 6.15
C PRO A 139 7.97 11.05 5.52
N ALA A 140 8.88 10.07 5.64
CA ALA A 140 10.28 10.18 5.27
C ALA A 140 10.51 10.69 3.84
N THR A 141 9.72 10.17 2.89
CA THR A 141 9.81 10.57 1.48
C THR A 141 9.52 12.06 1.28
N ILE A 142 8.49 12.58 1.93
CA ILE A 142 8.11 13.99 1.78
C ILE A 142 9.11 14.89 2.49
N ILE A 143 9.60 14.49 3.67
CA ILE A 143 10.65 15.23 4.39
C ILE A 143 11.92 15.30 3.53
N ALA A 144 12.33 14.16 2.95
CA ALA A 144 13.50 14.09 2.06
C ALA A 144 13.35 15.00 0.84
N LEU A 145 12.17 14.97 0.18
CA LEU A 145 11.89 15.83 -0.96
C LEU A 145 11.93 17.31 -0.59
N ARG A 146 11.30 17.71 0.52
CA ARG A 146 11.34 19.10 1.00
C ARG A 146 12.77 19.55 1.36
N ALA A 147 13.57 18.66 1.96
CA ALA A 147 14.96 18.93 2.24
C ALA A 147 15.78 19.12 0.95
N SER A 148 15.54 18.33 -0.09
CA SER A 148 16.22 18.46 -1.40
C SER A 148 15.92 19.78 -2.12
N TRP A 149 14.77 20.39 -1.81
CA TRP A 149 14.35 21.70 -2.31
C TRP A 149 14.69 22.85 -1.34
N ASN A 150 15.62 22.63 -0.40
CA ASN A 150 16.07 23.63 0.57
C ASN A 150 14.94 24.28 1.39
N SER A 151 13.88 23.51 1.70
CA SER A 151 12.81 24.00 2.58
C SER A 151 13.40 24.40 3.94
N PRO A 152 13.09 25.59 4.50
CA PRO A 152 13.64 26.03 5.79
C PRO A 152 13.23 25.13 6.96
N ASN A 153 12.09 24.43 6.84
CA ASN A 153 11.64 23.47 7.84
C ASN A 153 11.01 22.24 7.17
N PRO A 154 11.82 21.24 6.73
CA PRO A 154 11.32 20.06 6.06
C PRO A 154 10.38 19.21 6.91
N SER A 155 10.58 19.18 8.23
CA SER A 155 9.81 18.36 9.18
C SER A 155 8.43 18.93 9.53
N SER A 156 8.12 20.18 9.19
CA SER A 156 6.81 20.80 9.47
C SER A 156 5.63 20.05 8.86
N ILE A 157 5.88 19.21 7.86
CA ILE A 157 4.85 18.39 7.19
C ILE A 157 4.39 17.18 8.01
N ILE A 158 5.08 16.80 9.09
CA ILE A 158 4.77 15.59 9.87
C ILE A 158 3.34 15.64 10.40
N LEU A 159 2.97 16.71 11.10
CA LEU A 159 1.65 16.84 11.72
C LEU A 159 0.51 16.90 10.67
N PRO A 160 0.57 17.74 9.62
CA PRO A 160 -0.42 17.73 8.55
C PRO A 160 -0.57 16.37 7.87
N THR A 161 0.53 15.68 7.60
CA THR A 161 0.50 14.35 6.97
C THR A 161 -0.13 13.32 7.89
N LEU A 162 0.18 13.33 9.18
CA LEU A 162 -0.41 12.43 10.16
C LEU A 162 -1.94 12.61 10.25
N ILE A 163 -2.42 13.86 10.32
CA ILE A 163 -3.85 14.15 10.37
C ILE A 163 -4.52 13.69 9.06
N SER A 164 -4.00 14.11 7.92
CA SER A 164 -4.57 13.79 6.59
C SER A 164 -4.59 12.27 6.34
N SER A 165 -3.49 11.56 6.60
CA SER A 165 -3.42 10.12 6.40
C SER A 165 -4.30 9.34 7.37
N THR A 166 -4.48 9.84 8.60
CA THR A 166 -5.42 9.24 9.56
C THR A 166 -6.86 9.38 9.07
N ILE A 167 -7.27 10.57 8.64
CA ILE A 167 -8.62 10.80 8.09
C ILE A 167 -8.83 9.92 6.85
N ALA A 168 -7.87 9.89 5.92
CA ALA A 168 -7.95 9.07 4.71
C ALA A 168 -8.07 7.58 5.04
N THR A 169 -7.31 7.09 6.02
CA THR A 169 -7.37 5.67 6.43
C THR A 169 -8.70 5.34 7.10
N VAL A 170 -9.20 6.19 7.98
CA VAL A 170 -10.52 5.98 8.60
C VAL A 170 -11.62 5.96 7.54
N ALA A 171 -11.63 6.93 6.64
CA ALA A 171 -12.59 6.97 5.53
C ALA A 171 -12.47 5.73 4.63
N GLY A 172 -11.25 5.33 4.24
CA GLY A 172 -10.99 4.13 3.44
C GLY A 172 -11.48 2.85 4.09
N VAL A 173 -11.21 2.67 5.40
CA VAL A 173 -11.70 1.52 6.18
C VAL A 173 -13.23 1.48 6.25
N VAL A 174 -13.87 2.63 6.49
CA VAL A 174 -15.34 2.73 6.55
C VAL A 174 -15.93 2.37 5.19
N LEU A 175 -15.46 2.99 4.11
CA LEU A 175 -15.93 2.72 2.75
C LEU A 175 -15.69 1.25 2.37
N CYS A 176 -14.50 0.72 2.62
CA CYS A 176 -14.20 -0.68 2.35
C CYS A 176 -15.18 -1.61 3.06
N LYS A 177 -15.49 -1.38 4.34
CA LYS A 177 -16.44 -2.19 5.09
C LYS A 177 -17.88 -2.05 4.62
N VAL A 178 -18.30 -0.87 4.20
CA VAL A 178 -19.64 -0.63 3.64
C VAL A 178 -19.81 -1.39 2.33
N PHE A 179 -18.87 -1.22 1.38
CA PHE A 179 -18.93 -1.90 0.08
C PHE A 179 -18.62 -3.40 0.14
N SER A 180 -17.87 -3.86 1.16
CA SER A 180 -17.55 -5.29 1.33
C SER A 180 -18.74 -6.10 1.87
N LYS A 181 -19.71 -5.48 2.55
CA LYS A 181 -20.93 -6.16 3.02
C LYS A 181 -21.73 -6.77 1.87
N ASP A 182 -21.79 -6.11 0.73
CA ASP A 182 -22.52 -6.60 -0.44
C ASP A 182 -21.87 -7.85 -1.06
N LYS A 183 -20.52 -7.94 -1.04
CA LYS A 183 -19.78 -9.13 -1.52
C LYS A 183 -19.92 -10.34 -0.60
N ALA A 184 -20.04 -10.15 0.72
CA ALA A 184 -20.23 -11.24 1.68
C ALA A 184 -21.58 -11.94 1.53
N GLY A 185 -22.63 -11.21 1.19
CA GLY A 185 -23.96 -11.76 0.91
C GLY A 185 -23.94 -12.70 -0.31
N THR A 186 -23.26 -12.30 -1.38
CA THR A 186 -23.16 -13.08 -2.62
C THR A 186 -22.27 -14.33 -2.46
N ASN A 187 -21.21 -14.25 -1.65
CA ASN A 187 -20.29 -15.38 -1.40
C ASN A 187 -20.94 -16.45 -0.52
N ASN A 188 -21.81 -16.09 0.42
CA ASN A 188 -22.55 -17.06 1.24
C ASN A 188 -23.56 -17.85 0.40
N LEU A 189 -24.22 -17.23 -0.59
CA LEU A 189 -25.14 -17.91 -1.49
C LEU A 189 -24.41 -18.91 -2.41
N THR A 190 -23.24 -18.55 -2.93
CA THR A 190 -22.43 -19.44 -3.78
C THR A 190 -21.78 -20.58 -2.99
N ALA A 191 -21.31 -20.34 -1.76
CA ALA A 191 -20.79 -21.39 -0.88
C ALA A 191 -21.87 -22.39 -0.46
N THR A 192 -23.09 -21.91 -0.19
CA THR A 192 -24.24 -22.75 0.11
C THR A 192 -24.62 -23.60 -1.12
N ALA A 193 -24.67 -23.01 -2.31
CA ALA A 193 -24.96 -23.73 -3.56
C ALA A 193 -23.91 -24.81 -3.88
N GLN A 194 -22.61 -24.52 -3.67
CA GLN A 194 -21.52 -25.50 -3.84
C GLN A 194 -21.55 -26.62 -2.79
N GLY A 195 -21.95 -26.33 -1.56
CA GLY A 195 -22.19 -27.33 -0.51
C GLY A 195 -23.29 -28.30 -0.89
N TRP A 196 -24.39 -27.81 -1.48
CA TRP A 196 -25.50 -28.63 -1.95
C TRP A 196 -25.12 -29.56 -3.11
N THR A 197 -24.33 -29.08 -4.08
CA THR A 197 -23.85 -29.90 -5.21
C THR A 197 -22.87 -30.98 -4.75
N LYS A 198 -21.97 -30.68 -3.83
CA LYS A 198 -21.00 -31.63 -3.27
C LYS A 198 -21.68 -32.74 -2.46
N ASN A 199 -22.73 -32.42 -1.71
CA ASN A 199 -23.53 -33.40 -0.99
C ASN A 199 -24.39 -34.29 -1.93
N ARG A 200 -24.96 -33.73 -3.01
CA ARG A 200 -25.66 -34.52 -4.03
C ARG A 200 -24.75 -35.55 -4.72
N VAL A 201 -23.54 -35.13 -5.08
CA VAL A 201 -22.56 -36.03 -5.72
C VAL A 201 -22.15 -37.16 -4.76
N LYS A 202 -21.98 -36.90 -3.46
CA LYS A 202 -21.72 -37.93 -2.47
C LYS A 202 -22.88 -38.92 -2.31
N LEU A 203 -24.10 -38.45 -2.31
CA LEU A 203 -25.30 -39.31 -2.21
C LEU A 203 -25.48 -40.20 -3.45
N VAL A 204 -25.23 -39.67 -4.66
CA VAL A 204 -25.33 -40.44 -5.90
C VAL A 204 -24.22 -41.52 -5.99
N ARG A 205 -22.99 -41.22 -5.51
CA ARG A 205 -21.92 -42.25 -5.43
C ARG A 205 -22.26 -43.37 -4.43
N ARG A 206 -22.87 -43.03 -3.29
CA ARG A 206 -23.22 -44.01 -2.26
C ARG A 206 -24.36 -44.96 -2.70
N ASN A 207 -25.23 -44.51 -3.59
CA ASN A 207 -26.34 -45.35 -4.14
C ASN A 207 -25.92 -46.22 -5.34
N LYS A 208 -24.72 -46.00 -5.92
CA LYS A 208 -24.17 -46.84 -7.00
C LYS A 208 -23.31 -48.01 -6.50
N THR A 209 -23.01 -48.05 -5.21
CA THR A 209 -22.19 -49.09 -4.56
C THR A 209 -23.02 -50.03 -3.66
N LYS A 210 -24.35 -49.94 -3.71
CA LYS A 210 -25.28 -50.95 -3.23
C LYS A 210 -26.00 -51.58 -4.41
#